data_665bb5bb53b858d50dae517036b0869b
#
_entry.id   665bb5bb53b858d50dae517036b0869b
#
_cell.length_a   1.000
_cell.length_b   1.000
_cell.length_c   1.000
_cell.angle_alpha   90.00
_cell.angle_beta   90.00
_cell.angle_gamma   90.00
#
_symmetry.space_group_name_H-M   'P 1'
#
loop_
_entity.id
_entity.type
_entity.pdbx_description
1 polymer ?
#
loop_
_entity_poly.entity_id
_entity_poly.type
_entity_poly.pdbx_seq_one_letter_code
_entity_poly.pdbx_strand_id
1 'polypeptide(L)'
;MPRYTPEQLIKRNASVWTDVQIILAPIQFFFFLGGITLNTLYAYHVVQIDFFWISIAILFKTLFFAILFITGMIFDHWVYTPEFLWEDIGSTVAAFFHLLYFVMAWMGYPENVLVVEAYIAYMTYIINALQYLIRIILEKNNEKKLRVQGHL
;
A
#
# COMPACT_ATOMS: atom_id res chain seq x y z
N MET A 1 20.35 -5.46 -11.38
CA MET A 1 21.23 -4.92 -10.35
C MET A 1 20.60 -5.13 -8.99
N PRO A 2 21.37 -5.53 -7.97
CA PRO A 2 20.83 -5.56 -6.61
C PRO A 2 20.46 -4.13 -6.20
N ARG A 3 19.25 -3.94 -5.70
CA ARG A 3 18.72 -2.62 -5.28
C ARG A 3 19.36 -2.14 -3.98
N TYR A 4 19.85 -3.06 -3.17
CA TYR A 4 20.56 -2.77 -1.92
C TYR A 4 21.99 -3.30 -1.98
N THR A 5 22.92 -2.51 -1.47
CA THR A 5 24.25 -3.00 -1.13
C THR A 5 24.17 -3.93 0.09
N PRO A 6 25.19 -4.80 0.33
CA PRO A 6 25.22 -5.63 1.53
C PRO A 6 25.09 -4.84 2.83
N GLU A 7 25.72 -3.67 2.91
CA GLU A 7 25.63 -2.76 4.08
C GLU A 7 24.23 -2.19 4.29
N GLN A 8 23.57 -1.80 3.20
CA GLN A 8 22.17 -1.32 3.23
C GLN A 8 21.22 -2.41 3.68
N LEU A 9 21.41 -3.66 3.25
CA LEU A 9 20.62 -4.81 3.67
C LEU A 9 20.75 -5.09 5.16
N ILE A 10 21.97 -5.04 5.69
CA ILE A 10 22.24 -5.22 7.13
C ILE A 10 21.52 -4.12 7.93
N LYS A 11 21.65 -2.87 7.51
CA LYS A 11 21.02 -1.72 8.17
C LYS A 11 19.50 -1.83 8.14
N ARG A 12 18.92 -2.20 7.00
CA ARG A 12 17.47 -2.42 6.86
C ARG A 12 16.99 -3.51 7.78
N ASN A 13 17.66 -4.67 7.79
CA ASN A 13 17.25 -5.83 8.58
C ASN A 13 17.42 -5.63 10.09
N ALA A 14 18.24 -4.69 10.52
CA ALA A 14 18.40 -4.29 11.91
C ALA A 14 17.42 -3.19 12.35
N SER A 15 16.64 -2.63 11.44
CA SER A 15 15.73 -1.52 11.74
C SER A 15 14.39 -2.00 12.30
N VAL A 16 14.00 -1.47 13.45
CA VAL A 16 12.67 -1.67 14.06
C VAL A 16 11.53 -1.24 13.10
N TRP A 17 11.78 -0.25 12.26
CA TRP A 17 10.80 0.24 11.29
C TRP A 17 10.51 -0.76 10.17
N THR A 18 11.47 -1.60 9.82
CA THR A 18 11.25 -2.74 8.92
C THR A 18 10.26 -3.73 9.53
N ASP A 19 10.40 -4.03 10.82
CA ASP A 19 9.47 -4.92 11.52
C ASP A 19 8.06 -4.31 11.59
N VAL A 20 7.96 -3.01 11.87
CA VAL A 20 6.67 -2.28 11.86
C VAL A 20 6.01 -2.39 10.48
N GLN A 21 6.74 -2.22 9.39
CA GLN A 21 6.20 -2.35 8.04
C GLN A 21 5.76 -3.78 7.72
N ILE A 22 6.51 -4.78 8.15
CA ILE A 22 6.17 -6.20 7.99
C ILE A 22 4.84 -6.54 8.69
N ILE A 23 4.56 -5.92 9.84
CA ILE A 23 3.31 -6.13 10.59
C ILE A 23 2.17 -5.34 9.95
N LEU A 24 2.40 -4.09 9.58
CA LEU A 24 1.36 -3.21 9.05
C LEU A 24 0.89 -3.61 7.64
N ALA A 25 1.76 -4.17 6.81
CA ALA A 25 1.40 -4.55 5.44
C ALA A 25 0.29 -5.63 5.38
N PRO A 26 0.33 -6.73 6.14
CA PRO A 26 -0.78 -7.67 6.21
C PRO A 26 -2.06 -7.05 6.77
N ILE A 27 -1.97 -6.23 7.83
CA ILE A 27 -3.13 -5.55 8.42
C ILE A 27 -3.80 -4.67 7.36
N GLN A 28 -3.03 -3.91 6.61
CA GLN A 28 -3.53 -3.08 5.53
C GLN A 28 -4.19 -3.89 4.43
N PHE A 29 -3.64 -5.05 4.09
CA PHE A 29 -4.22 -5.96 3.11
C PHE A 29 -5.58 -6.50 3.56
N PHE A 30 -5.76 -6.81 4.85
CA PHE A 30 -7.07 -7.18 5.41
C PHE A 30 -8.10 -6.05 5.31
N PHE A 31 -7.71 -4.82 5.59
CA PHE A 31 -8.59 -3.66 5.37
C PHE A 31 -8.94 -3.46 3.90
N PHE A 32 -8.01 -3.74 2.99
CA PHE A 32 -8.30 -3.74 1.56
C PHE A 32 -9.34 -4.80 1.20
N LEU A 33 -9.16 -6.05 1.64
CA LEU A 33 -10.11 -7.13 1.37
C LEU A 33 -11.49 -6.82 1.95
N GLY A 34 -11.56 -6.35 3.18
CA GLY A 34 -12.81 -5.94 3.81
C GLY A 34 -13.48 -4.79 3.06
N GLY A 35 -12.72 -3.76 2.73
CA GLY A 35 -13.23 -2.58 2.02
C GLY A 35 -13.75 -2.89 0.63
N ILE A 36 -13.00 -3.61 -0.19
CA ILE A 36 -13.44 -3.98 -1.56
C ILE A 36 -14.64 -4.93 -1.52
N THR A 37 -14.69 -5.83 -0.54
CA THR A 37 -15.84 -6.73 -0.35
C THR A 37 -17.10 -5.94 -0.01
N LEU A 38 -17.03 -5.06 0.98
CA LEU A 38 -18.16 -4.20 1.36
C LEU A 38 -18.63 -3.32 0.19
N ASN A 39 -17.67 -2.70 -0.51
CA ASN A 39 -17.96 -1.86 -1.66
C ASN A 39 -18.66 -2.65 -2.78
N THR A 40 -18.25 -3.90 -3.01
CA THR A 40 -18.86 -4.78 -3.99
C THR A 40 -20.27 -5.23 -3.58
N LEU A 41 -20.44 -5.64 -2.32
CA LEU A 41 -21.75 -6.00 -1.79
C LEU A 41 -22.76 -4.85 -1.89
N TYR A 42 -22.31 -3.64 -1.63
CA TYR A 42 -23.10 -2.42 -1.79
C TYR A 42 -23.44 -2.16 -3.26
N ALA A 43 -22.42 -2.16 -4.14
CA ALA A 43 -22.57 -1.84 -5.57
C ALA A 43 -23.55 -2.77 -6.29
N TYR A 44 -23.56 -4.05 -5.95
CA TYR A 44 -24.44 -5.06 -6.55
C TYR A 44 -25.73 -5.32 -5.76
N HIS A 45 -26.01 -4.54 -4.71
CA HIS A 45 -27.20 -4.66 -3.88
C HIS A 45 -27.43 -6.08 -3.32
N VAL A 46 -26.33 -6.81 -3.04
CA VAL A 46 -26.39 -8.18 -2.52
C VAL A 46 -26.93 -8.21 -1.10
N VAL A 47 -26.58 -7.19 -0.31
CA VAL A 47 -27.04 -7.00 1.06
C VAL A 47 -27.37 -5.52 1.26
N GLN A 48 -28.36 -5.23 2.10
CA GLN A 48 -28.62 -3.85 2.51
C GLN A 48 -27.54 -3.39 3.48
N ILE A 49 -26.59 -2.62 2.96
CA ILE A 49 -25.49 -2.02 3.73
C ILE A 49 -25.67 -0.50 3.67
N ASP A 50 -25.60 0.16 4.83
CA ASP A 50 -25.55 1.61 4.89
C ASP A 50 -24.23 2.11 4.27
N PHE A 51 -24.32 3.08 3.38
CA PHE A 51 -23.17 3.70 2.72
C PHE A 51 -22.13 4.25 3.71
N PHE A 52 -22.55 4.59 4.92
CA PHE A 52 -21.66 4.97 6.01
C PHE A 52 -20.54 3.92 6.23
N TRP A 53 -20.87 2.63 6.20
CA TRP A 53 -19.88 1.57 6.40
C TRP A 53 -18.85 1.48 5.26
N ILE A 54 -19.27 1.80 4.03
CA ILE A 54 -18.35 1.90 2.88
C ILE A 54 -17.33 3.01 3.13
N SER A 55 -17.80 4.17 3.58
CA SER A 55 -16.93 5.31 3.90
C SER A 55 -16.00 5.03 5.08
N ILE A 56 -16.46 4.34 6.10
CA ILE A 56 -15.63 3.93 7.26
C ILE A 56 -14.56 2.93 6.81
N ALA A 57 -14.89 1.95 5.97
CA ALA A 57 -13.92 0.96 5.49
C ALA A 57 -12.77 1.63 4.72
N ILE A 58 -13.08 2.53 3.78
CA ILE A 58 -12.04 3.24 3.04
C ILE A 58 -11.27 4.23 3.92
N LEU A 59 -11.89 4.82 4.95
CA LEU A 59 -11.22 5.67 5.91
C LEU A 59 -10.13 4.90 6.67
N PHE A 60 -10.48 3.77 7.27
CA PHE A 60 -9.50 2.93 7.97
C PHE A 60 -8.39 2.48 7.03
N LYS A 61 -8.74 2.05 5.82
CA LYS A 61 -7.76 1.67 4.80
C LYS A 61 -6.79 2.81 4.49
N THR A 62 -7.31 4.03 4.33
CA THR A 62 -6.51 5.22 4.04
C THR A 62 -5.61 5.61 5.19
N LEU A 63 -6.10 5.54 6.43
CA LEU A 63 -5.29 5.83 7.63
C LEU A 63 -4.12 4.85 7.78
N PHE A 64 -4.36 3.55 7.64
CA PHE A 64 -3.28 2.56 7.71
C PHE A 64 -2.29 2.70 6.56
N PHE A 65 -2.78 3.04 5.36
CA PHE A 65 -1.91 3.33 4.22
C PHE A 65 -1.03 4.56 4.47
N ALA A 66 -1.61 5.63 5.03
CA ALA A 66 -0.88 6.84 5.37
C ALA A 66 0.21 6.57 6.42
N ILE A 67 -0.09 5.79 7.45
CA ILE A 67 0.90 5.40 8.47
C ILE A 67 2.04 4.61 7.82
N LEU A 68 1.74 3.64 6.97
CA LEU A 68 2.75 2.84 6.28
C LEU A 68 3.60 3.70 5.34
N PHE A 69 2.97 4.60 4.59
CA PHE A 69 3.64 5.50 3.66
C PHE A 69 4.57 6.48 4.39
N ILE A 70 4.08 7.13 5.45
CA ILE A 70 4.87 8.10 6.23
C ILE A 70 6.04 7.41 6.94
N THR A 71 5.82 6.25 7.54
CA THR A 71 6.89 5.50 8.21
C THR A 71 7.94 5.03 7.22
N GLY A 72 7.55 4.60 6.02
CA GLY A 72 8.47 4.27 4.94
C GLY A 72 9.30 5.47 4.49
N MET A 73 8.65 6.62 4.28
CA MET A 73 9.34 7.85 3.88
C MET A 73 10.35 8.36 4.90
N ILE A 74 9.99 8.36 6.19
CA ILE A 74 10.80 9.02 7.23
C ILE A 74 11.94 8.12 7.68
N PHE A 75 11.72 6.80 7.75
CA PHE A 75 12.60 5.88 8.46
C PHE A 75 13.36 4.90 7.58
N ASP A 76 12.90 4.65 6.35
CA ASP A 76 13.47 3.61 5.51
C ASP A 76 14.37 4.18 4.41
N HIS A 77 13.88 5.13 3.62
CA HIS A 77 14.65 5.79 2.56
C HIS A 77 14.03 7.12 2.14
N TRP A 78 14.81 7.94 1.47
CA TRP A 78 14.30 9.15 0.82
C TRP A 78 13.36 8.79 -0.32
N VAL A 79 12.25 9.51 -0.40
CA VAL A 79 11.24 9.33 -1.46
C VAL A 79 11.83 9.71 -2.81
N TYR A 80 11.41 8.98 -3.85
CA TYR A 80 11.85 9.21 -5.23
C TYR A 80 13.34 9.03 -5.50
N THR A 81 14.01 8.20 -4.71
CA THR A 81 15.36 7.75 -5.09
C THR A 81 15.28 6.82 -6.31
N PRO A 82 16.29 6.83 -7.21
CA PRO A 82 16.23 6.04 -8.44
C PRO A 82 15.98 4.55 -8.21
N GLU A 83 16.44 4.01 -7.08
CA GLU A 83 16.30 2.60 -6.72
C GLU A 83 14.84 2.20 -6.41
N PHE A 84 14.03 3.15 -5.93
CA PHE A 84 12.66 2.94 -5.44
C PHE A 84 11.60 3.74 -6.20
N LEU A 85 12.01 4.47 -7.23
CA LEU A 85 11.15 5.41 -7.96
C LEU A 85 9.84 4.77 -8.42
N TRP A 86 9.88 3.53 -8.87
CA TRP A 86 8.72 2.81 -9.38
C TRP A 86 7.67 2.55 -8.29
N GLU A 87 8.12 2.09 -7.12
CA GLU A 87 7.25 1.83 -5.97
C GLU A 87 6.73 3.13 -5.35
N ASP A 88 7.56 4.16 -5.31
CA ASP A 88 7.19 5.47 -4.76
C ASP A 88 6.15 6.18 -5.62
N ILE A 89 6.25 6.09 -6.94
CA ILE A 89 5.21 6.58 -7.87
C ILE A 89 3.91 5.81 -7.62
N GLY A 90 3.96 4.49 -7.54
CA GLY A 90 2.78 3.67 -7.26
C GLY A 90 2.11 4.03 -5.94
N SER A 91 2.90 4.24 -4.89
CA SER A 91 2.40 4.66 -3.57
C SER A 91 1.76 6.05 -3.62
N THR A 92 2.35 6.99 -4.35
CA THR A 92 1.81 8.34 -4.52
C THR A 92 0.48 8.33 -5.27
N VAL A 93 0.38 7.55 -6.34
CA VAL A 93 -0.87 7.39 -7.11
C VAL A 93 -1.96 6.76 -6.23
N ALA A 94 -1.63 5.71 -5.48
CA ALA A 94 -2.57 5.09 -4.56
C ALA A 94 -3.03 6.07 -3.46
N ALA A 95 -2.12 6.82 -2.87
CA ALA A 95 -2.44 7.85 -1.87
C ALA A 95 -3.36 8.92 -2.45
N PHE A 96 -3.09 9.38 -3.67
CA PHE A 96 -3.91 10.38 -4.35
C PHE A 96 -5.37 9.92 -4.49
N PHE A 97 -5.61 8.72 -5.00
CA PHE A 97 -6.98 8.22 -5.19
C PHE A 97 -7.68 7.93 -3.85
N HIS A 98 -6.98 7.45 -2.83
CA HIS A 98 -7.56 7.31 -1.50
C HIS A 98 -8.00 8.65 -0.89
N LEU A 99 -7.21 9.71 -1.07
CA LEU A 99 -7.57 11.05 -0.59
C LEU A 99 -8.66 11.69 -1.45
N LEU A 100 -8.64 11.45 -2.77
CA LEU A 100 -9.63 11.97 -3.70
C LEU A 100 -11.06 11.54 -3.33
N TYR A 101 -11.24 10.30 -2.84
CA TYR A 101 -12.52 9.83 -2.33
C TYR A 101 -13.12 10.80 -1.31
N PHE A 102 -12.34 11.26 -0.32
CA PHE A 102 -12.83 12.14 0.73
C PHE A 102 -13.10 13.55 0.23
N VAL A 103 -12.30 14.05 -0.70
CA VAL A 103 -12.53 15.34 -1.35
C VAL A 103 -13.85 15.31 -2.13
N MET A 104 -14.07 14.25 -2.91
CA MET A 104 -15.32 14.08 -3.67
C MET A 104 -16.53 13.91 -2.75
N ALA A 105 -16.40 13.14 -1.66
CA ALA A 105 -17.44 12.99 -0.66
C ALA A 105 -17.79 14.32 0.00
N TRP A 106 -16.79 15.13 0.32
CA TRP A 106 -16.97 16.47 0.88
C TRP A 106 -17.63 17.43 -0.12
N MET A 107 -17.32 17.30 -1.41
CA MET A 107 -17.95 18.07 -2.49
C MET A 107 -19.40 17.64 -2.78
N GLY A 108 -19.91 16.61 -2.12
CA GLY A 108 -21.27 16.12 -2.26
C GLY A 108 -21.53 15.28 -3.51
N TYR A 109 -20.50 14.60 -4.02
CA TYR A 109 -20.69 13.65 -5.11
C TYR A 109 -21.64 12.51 -4.70
N PRO A 110 -22.47 11.99 -5.62
CA PRO A 110 -23.43 10.95 -5.32
C PRO A 110 -22.74 9.61 -5.00
N GLU A 111 -23.42 8.77 -4.21
CA GLU A 111 -22.88 7.49 -3.72
C GLU A 111 -22.36 6.56 -4.82
N ASN A 112 -23.09 6.47 -5.95
CA ASN A 112 -22.65 5.66 -7.10
C ASN A 112 -21.29 6.12 -7.68
N VAL A 113 -21.01 7.40 -7.69
CA VAL A 113 -19.71 7.95 -8.14
C VAL A 113 -18.63 7.64 -7.11
N LEU A 114 -18.93 7.78 -5.81
CA LEU A 114 -18.01 7.47 -4.73
C LEU A 114 -17.67 5.96 -4.68
N VAL A 115 -18.62 5.09 -4.99
CA VAL A 115 -18.38 3.64 -5.13
C VAL A 115 -17.37 3.35 -6.24
N VAL A 116 -17.50 4.01 -7.39
CA VAL A 116 -16.53 3.86 -8.50
C VAL A 116 -15.16 4.38 -8.11
N GLU A 117 -15.09 5.53 -7.45
CA GLU A 117 -13.85 6.09 -6.95
C GLU A 117 -13.16 5.18 -5.92
N ALA A 118 -13.93 4.59 -5.00
CA ALA A 118 -13.41 3.61 -4.06
C ALA A 118 -12.79 2.39 -4.77
N TYR A 119 -13.41 1.89 -5.85
CA TYR A 119 -12.80 0.84 -6.66
C TYR A 119 -11.48 1.27 -7.29
N ILE A 120 -11.40 2.48 -7.83
CA ILE A 120 -10.16 3.02 -8.40
C ILE A 120 -9.07 3.09 -7.33
N ALA A 121 -9.41 3.59 -6.14
CA ALA A 121 -8.49 3.65 -5.01
C ALA A 121 -7.98 2.25 -4.61
N TYR A 122 -8.87 1.27 -4.47
CA TYR A 122 -8.49 -0.10 -4.16
C TYR A 122 -7.65 -0.76 -5.25
N MET A 123 -7.95 -0.50 -6.53
CA MET A 123 -7.17 -1.03 -7.65
C MET A 123 -5.77 -0.43 -7.70
N THR A 124 -5.62 0.86 -7.49
CA THR A 124 -4.30 1.51 -7.41
C THR A 124 -3.48 0.97 -6.24
N TYR A 125 -4.13 0.68 -5.11
CA TYR A 125 -3.47 0.03 -3.98
C TYR A 125 -2.96 -1.37 -4.30
N ILE A 126 -3.77 -2.23 -4.92
CA ILE A 126 -3.34 -3.60 -5.22
C ILE A 126 -2.21 -3.62 -6.23
N ILE A 127 -2.21 -2.72 -7.20
CA ILE A 127 -1.09 -2.56 -8.15
C ILE A 127 0.18 -2.17 -7.39
N ASN A 128 0.08 -1.22 -6.47
CA ASN A 128 1.21 -0.80 -5.64
C ASN A 128 1.70 -1.93 -4.71
N ALA A 129 0.78 -2.68 -4.11
CA ALA A 129 1.13 -3.85 -3.30
C ALA A 129 1.87 -4.91 -4.10
N LEU A 130 1.47 -5.15 -5.35
CA LEU A 130 2.17 -6.06 -6.26
C LEU A 130 3.58 -5.56 -6.62
N GLN A 131 3.78 -4.26 -6.80
CA GLN A 131 5.11 -3.66 -7.01
C GLN A 131 6.04 -3.99 -5.84
N TYR A 132 5.58 -3.82 -4.60
CA TYR A 132 6.34 -4.16 -3.39
C TYR A 132 6.60 -5.67 -3.28
N LEU A 133 5.62 -6.51 -3.59
CA LEU A 133 5.78 -7.96 -3.55
C LEU A 133 6.84 -8.44 -4.55
N ILE A 134 6.82 -7.94 -5.78
CA ILE A 134 7.83 -8.24 -6.80
C ILE A 134 9.21 -7.82 -6.30
N ARG A 135 9.32 -6.62 -5.71
CA ARG A 135 10.57 -6.14 -5.13
C ARG A 135 11.10 -7.07 -4.05
N ILE A 136 10.27 -7.50 -3.10
CA ILE A 136 10.66 -8.41 -2.02
C ILE A 136 11.18 -9.75 -2.58
N ILE A 137 10.52 -10.30 -3.58
CA ILE A 137 10.94 -11.55 -4.22
C ILE A 137 12.31 -11.38 -4.90
N LEU A 138 12.51 -10.28 -5.63
CA LEU A 138 13.78 -9.99 -6.30
C LEU A 138 14.92 -9.80 -5.29
N GLU A 139 14.66 -9.11 -4.17
CA GLU A 139 15.64 -8.89 -3.12
C GLU A 139 16.04 -10.20 -2.44
N LYS A 140 15.08 -11.07 -2.07
CA LYS A 140 15.38 -12.38 -1.49
C LYS A 140 16.23 -13.26 -2.42
N ASN A 141 15.94 -13.21 -3.72
CA ASN A 141 16.73 -13.94 -4.70
C ASN A 141 18.16 -13.41 -4.81
N ASN A 142 18.35 -12.09 -4.71
CA ASN A 142 19.67 -11.48 -4.69
C ASN A 142 20.45 -11.80 -3.41
N GLU A 143 19.81 -11.73 -2.24
CA GLU A 143 20.43 -12.13 -0.97
C GLU A 143 20.92 -13.58 -1.02
N LYS A 144 20.10 -14.49 -1.56
CA LYS A 144 20.49 -15.89 -1.72
C LYS A 144 21.72 -16.07 -2.61
N LYS A 145 21.80 -15.33 -3.72
CA LYS A 145 22.95 -15.33 -4.61
C LYS A 145 24.21 -14.80 -3.91
N LEU A 146 24.12 -13.68 -3.18
CA LEU A 146 25.24 -13.10 -2.46
C LEU A 146 25.77 -14.02 -1.37
N ARG A 147 24.90 -14.75 -0.65
CA ARG A 147 25.30 -15.76 0.34
C ARG A 147 26.06 -16.92 -0.30
N VAL A 148 25.59 -17.38 -1.45
CA VAL A 148 26.26 -18.48 -2.20
C VAL A 148 27.65 -18.05 -2.70
N GLN A 149 27.81 -16.76 -3.03
CA GLN A 149 29.09 -16.19 -3.48
C GLN A 149 30.03 -15.78 -2.33
N GLY A 150 29.62 -15.94 -1.07
CA GLY A 150 30.44 -15.59 0.11
C GLY A 150 30.56 -14.08 0.37
N HIS A 151 29.64 -13.26 -0.16
CA HIS A 151 29.60 -11.81 0.05
C HIS A 151 28.71 -11.38 1.23
N LEU A 152 27.97 -12.30 1.86
CA LEU A 152 27.13 -12.11 3.05
C LEU A 152 27.35 -13.26 4.03
#